data_163e11ad7b5079c9180c961565ca380f
#
_entry.id   163e11ad7b5079c9180c961565ca380f
#
_cell.length_a   1.000
_cell.length_b   1.000
_cell.length_c   1.000
_cell.angle_alpha   90.00
_cell.angle_beta   90.00
_cell.angle_gamma   90.00
#
_symmetry.space_group_name_H-M   'P 1'
#
loop_
_entity.id
_entity.type
_entity.pdbx_description
1 polymer ?
#
loop_
_entity_poly.entity_id
_entity_poly.type
_entity_poly.pdbx_seq_one_letter_code
_entity_poly.pdbx_strand_id
1 'polypeptide(L)'
;MINMVETDWNKALTKPSSIISIAALLLGIWVILLTIINLVEGAYSPGYKVNWLSFLGISDGDISSANDTGFSTDDAIFAVFGFLLIIAADYGMKKENSQGALPWILGLPKSDFMNNLIRGDSINEIISSWLVIIGILFYVFWSVMNNTWVDPGVYSVMISLVSFGFALHISSQAEK
;
A
#
# COMPACT_ATOMS: atom_id res chain seq x y z
N MET A 1 -1.62 35.20 -19.52
CA MET A 1 -2.19 34.38 -18.42
C MET A 1 -2.25 32.87 -18.72
N ILE A 2 -1.96 32.40 -19.93
CA ILE A 2 -2.03 30.99 -20.37
C ILE A 2 -0.74 30.20 -20.03
N ASN A 3 0.41 30.85 -19.86
CA ASN A 3 1.70 30.17 -19.64
C ASN A 3 1.96 29.67 -18.23
N MET A 4 1.21 30.07 -17.20
CA MET A 4 1.41 29.59 -15.83
C MET A 4 0.79 28.22 -15.59
N VAL A 5 -0.30 27.88 -16.26
CA VAL A 5 -0.99 26.60 -16.09
C VAL A 5 -0.19 25.45 -16.74
N GLU A 6 0.41 25.69 -17.91
CA GLU A 6 1.19 24.66 -18.63
C GLU A 6 2.49 24.29 -17.91
N THR A 7 3.11 25.24 -17.22
CA THR A 7 4.37 25.01 -16.47
C THR A 7 4.14 24.18 -15.21
N ASP A 8 2.97 24.29 -14.56
CA ASP A 8 2.65 23.53 -13.35
C ASP A 8 2.29 22.05 -13.65
N TRP A 9 1.60 21.79 -14.75
CA TRP A 9 1.29 20.41 -15.17
C TRP A 9 2.55 19.64 -15.56
N ASN A 10 3.48 20.24 -16.27
CA ASN A 10 4.76 19.61 -16.62
C ASN A 10 5.61 19.34 -15.37
N LYS A 11 5.59 20.20 -14.37
CA LYS A 11 6.24 19.94 -13.07
C LYS A 11 5.56 18.81 -12.30
N ALA A 12 4.23 18.76 -12.28
CA ALA A 12 3.47 17.72 -11.60
C ALA A 12 3.71 16.33 -12.23
N LEU A 13 3.84 16.26 -13.57
CA LEU A 13 4.11 15.03 -14.30
C LEU A 13 5.57 14.58 -14.19
N THR A 14 6.52 15.49 -13.97
CA THR A 14 7.94 15.18 -13.91
C THR A 14 8.52 15.06 -12.50
N LYS A 15 7.79 15.52 -11.47
CA LYS A 15 8.12 15.35 -10.05
C LYS A 15 7.07 14.44 -9.41
N PRO A 16 7.39 13.17 -9.13
CA PRO A 16 6.50 12.34 -8.33
C PRO A 16 6.30 13.01 -6.96
N SER A 17 5.03 13.16 -6.54
CA SER A 17 4.73 13.72 -5.22
C SER A 17 5.16 12.73 -4.13
N SER A 18 5.52 13.22 -2.93
CA SER A 18 5.77 12.40 -1.74
C SER A 18 4.68 11.37 -1.53
N ILE A 19 3.43 11.77 -1.67
CA ILE A 19 2.26 10.89 -1.47
C ILE A 19 2.28 9.72 -2.44
N ILE A 20 2.56 9.96 -3.72
CA ILE A 20 2.64 8.91 -4.74
C ILE A 20 3.82 7.98 -4.45
N SER A 21 4.96 8.53 -4.05
CA SER A 21 6.14 7.74 -3.71
C SER A 21 5.91 6.86 -2.47
N ILE A 22 5.25 7.39 -1.44
CA ILE A 22 4.87 6.63 -0.25
C ILE A 22 3.85 5.53 -0.60
N ALA A 23 2.83 5.86 -1.38
CA ALA A 23 1.84 4.88 -1.83
C ALA A 23 2.47 3.76 -2.65
N ALA A 24 3.37 4.09 -3.58
CA ALA A 24 4.12 3.11 -4.36
C ALA A 24 5.01 2.22 -3.48
N LEU A 25 5.65 2.78 -2.44
CA LEU A 25 6.45 2.02 -1.49
C LEU A 25 5.59 1.01 -0.71
N LEU A 26 4.48 1.48 -0.14
CA LEU A 26 3.59 0.63 0.64
C LEU A 26 2.97 -0.47 -0.22
N LEU A 27 2.55 -0.13 -1.44
CA LEU A 27 2.02 -1.11 -2.39
C LEU A 27 3.10 -2.12 -2.80
N GLY A 28 4.33 -1.67 -3.09
CA GLY A 28 5.43 -2.56 -3.44
C GLY A 28 5.81 -3.53 -2.33
N ILE A 29 5.90 -3.05 -1.08
CA ILE A 29 6.12 -3.91 0.10
C ILE A 29 4.97 -4.93 0.22
N TRP A 30 3.73 -4.48 0.04
CA TRP A 30 2.55 -5.32 0.10
C TRP A 30 2.55 -6.43 -0.96
N VAL A 31 2.89 -6.10 -2.20
CA VAL A 31 3.03 -7.07 -3.31
C VAL A 31 4.08 -8.13 -2.98
N ILE A 32 5.25 -7.73 -2.46
CA ILE A 32 6.30 -8.68 -2.07
C ILE A 32 5.82 -9.59 -0.92
N LEU A 33 5.14 -9.02 0.08
CA LEU A 33 4.59 -9.79 1.18
C LEU A 33 3.57 -10.83 0.70
N LEU A 34 2.64 -10.43 -0.16
CA LEU A 34 1.67 -11.34 -0.77
C LEU A 34 2.34 -12.43 -1.62
N THR A 35 3.39 -12.10 -2.36
CA THR A 35 4.17 -13.10 -3.11
C THR A 35 4.77 -14.14 -2.16
N ILE A 36 5.38 -13.71 -1.06
CA ILE A 36 5.97 -14.62 -0.08
C ILE A 36 4.89 -15.53 0.54
N ILE A 37 3.75 -14.96 0.95
CA ILE A 37 2.64 -15.72 1.51
C ILE A 37 2.10 -16.73 0.48
N ASN A 38 1.97 -16.30 -0.78
CA ASN A 38 1.51 -17.16 -1.87
C ASN A 38 2.42 -18.37 -2.07
N LEU A 39 3.74 -18.18 -1.92
CA LEU A 39 4.73 -19.25 -2.05
C LEU A 39 4.75 -20.19 -0.85
N VAL A 40 4.45 -19.71 0.35
CA VAL A 40 4.59 -20.50 1.59
C VAL A 40 3.30 -21.24 1.94
N GLU A 41 2.17 -20.58 1.89
CA GLU A 41 0.89 -21.10 2.36
C GLU A 41 -0.21 -21.10 1.30
N GLY A 42 -0.07 -20.26 0.25
CA GLY A 42 -1.14 -19.91 -0.66
C GLY A 42 -1.94 -18.71 -0.17
N ALA A 43 -1.94 -17.63 -0.96
CA ALA A 43 -2.58 -16.37 -0.56
C ALA A 43 -4.11 -16.38 -0.76
N TYR A 44 -4.65 -17.30 -1.55
CA TYR A 44 -6.08 -17.41 -1.80
C TYR A 44 -6.82 -18.10 -0.63
N SER A 45 -6.33 -19.25 -0.25
CA SER A 45 -6.80 -20.01 0.92
C SER A 45 -5.73 -21.06 1.29
N PRO A 46 -5.83 -21.75 2.44
CA PRO A 46 -4.87 -22.78 2.82
C PRO A 46 -4.68 -23.84 1.73
N GLY A 47 -3.47 -23.95 1.21
CA GLY A 47 -3.15 -24.89 0.14
C GLY A 47 -3.56 -24.43 -1.27
N TYR A 48 -4.02 -23.19 -1.46
CA TYR A 48 -4.38 -22.65 -2.76
C TYR A 48 -3.63 -21.35 -3.04
N LYS A 49 -2.87 -21.36 -4.11
CA LYS A 49 -2.16 -20.19 -4.61
C LYS A 49 -3.10 -19.26 -5.39
N VAL A 50 -2.78 -17.97 -5.36
CA VAL A 50 -3.34 -16.98 -6.29
C VAL A 50 -2.55 -17.06 -7.59
N ASN A 51 -3.25 -17.11 -8.71
CA ASN A 51 -2.68 -16.88 -10.03
C ASN A 51 -2.80 -15.38 -10.32
N TRP A 52 -1.72 -14.65 -10.10
CA TRP A 52 -1.72 -13.17 -10.08
C TRP A 52 -2.19 -12.54 -11.39
N LEU A 53 -1.76 -13.10 -12.54
CA LEU A 53 -2.17 -12.58 -13.84
C LEU A 53 -3.67 -12.79 -14.11
N SER A 54 -4.22 -13.93 -13.71
CA SER A 54 -5.66 -14.18 -13.81
C SER A 54 -6.45 -13.36 -12.79
N PHE A 55 -5.95 -13.23 -11.56
CA PHE A 55 -6.55 -12.40 -10.52
C PHE A 55 -6.64 -10.91 -10.93
N LEU A 56 -5.62 -10.42 -11.64
CA LEU A 56 -5.60 -9.06 -12.19
C LEU A 56 -6.35 -8.93 -13.54
N GLY A 57 -6.93 -10.01 -14.05
CA GLY A 57 -7.66 -10.01 -15.33
C GLY A 57 -6.76 -9.88 -16.56
N ILE A 58 -5.47 -10.22 -16.44
CA ILE A 58 -4.48 -10.15 -17.52
C ILE A 58 -4.47 -11.45 -18.32
N SER A 59 -4.85 -12.58 -17.73
CA SER A 59 -4.99 -13.89 -18.37
C SER A 59 -6.34 -14.51 -18.09
N ASP A 60 -6.81 -15.39 -18.99
CA ASP A 60 -8.13 -16.07 -18.93
C ASP A 60 -8.09 -17.36 -18.08
N GLY A 61 -7.09 -17.55 -17.24
CA GLY A 61 -6.96 -18.73 -16.38
C GLY A 61 -7.78 -18.65 -15.10
N ASP A 62 -7.81 -19.75 -14.34
CA ASP A 62 -8.39 -19.76 -12.99
C ASP A 62 -7.63 -18.80 -12.06
N ILE A 63 -8.35 -18.09 -11.20
CA ILE A 63 -7.77 -17.13 -10.25
C ILE A 63 -7.02 -17.80 -9.11
N SER A 64 -7.23 -19.09 -8.89
CA SER A 64 -6.51 -19.87 -7.89
C SER A 64 -6.18 -21.26 -8.41
N SER A 65 -5.10 -21.83 -7.91
CA SER A 65 -4.68 -23.21 -8.19
C SER A 65 -4.29 -23.92 -6.90
N ALA A 66 -4.54 -25.24 -6.84
CA ALA A 66 -4.03 -26.06 -5.76
C ALA A 66 -2.50 -25.94 -5.67
N ASN A 67 -1.97 -25.97 -4.46
CA ASN A 67 -0.54 -25.83 -4.21
C ASN A 67 0.26 -26.96 -4.91
N ASP A 68 0.62 -26.73 -6.12
CA ASP A 68 1.83 -27.32 -6.65
C ASP A 68 2.99 -26.51 -6.06
N THR A 69 3.76 -27.15 -5.19
CA THR A 69 4.85 -26.57 -4.39
C THR A 69 6.01 -26.02 -5.24
N GLY A 70 5.71 -25.13 -6.17
CA GLY A 70 6.68 -24.57 -7.10
C GLY A 70 6.52 -23.06 -7.26
N PHE A 71 7.65 -22.40 -7.43
CA PHE A 71 7.71 -21.02 -7.91
C PHE A 71 7.22 -20.98 -9.38
N SER A 72 6.19 -20.21 -9.65
CA SER A 72 5.64 -20.05 -10.98
C SER A 72 6.15 -18.77 -11.65
N THR A 73 6.08 -18.73 -13.00
CA THR A 73 6.38 -17.50 -13.74
C THR A 73 5.49 -16.34 -13.29
N ASP A 74 4.28 -16.63 -12.90
CA ASP A 74 3.28 -15.69 -12.39
C ASP A 74 3.76 -15.03 -11.10
N ASP A 75 4.27 -15.82 -10.14
CA ASP A 75 4.88 -15.30 -8.90
C ASP A 75 6.10 -14.42 -9.20
N ALA A 76 6.92 -14.80 -10.21
CA ALA A 76 8.08 -14.01 -10.63
C ALA A 76 7.67 -12.64 -11.18
N ILE A 77 6.67 -12.58 -12.04
CA ILE A 77 6.17 -11.33 -12.63
C ILE A 77 5.63 -10.44 -11.54
N PHE A 78 4.85 -10.99 -10.61
CA PHE A 78 4.26 -10.24 -9.50
C PHE A 78 5.33 -9.71 -8.55
N ALA A 79 6.34 -10.52 -8.21
CA ALA A 79 7.50 -10.08 -7.41
C ALA A 79 8.28 -8.94 -8.09
N VAL A 80 8.59 -9.09 -9.39
CA VAL A 80 9.29 -8.05 -10.16
C VAL A 80 8.49 -6.75 -10.15
N PHE A 81 7.18 -6.81 -10.32
CA PHE A 81 6.32 -5.64 -10.22
C PHE A 81 6.44 -4.96 -8.84
N GLY A 82 6.41 -5.72 -7.75
CA GLY A 82 6.62 -5.20 -6.38
C GLY A 82 7.97 -4.51 -6.21
N PHE A 83 9.06 -5.13 -6.70
CA PHE A 83 10.40 -4.53 -6.66
C PHE A 83 10.49 -3.25 -7.48
N LEU A 84 9.89 -3.20 -8.67
CA LEU A 84 9.86 -1.99 -9.49
C LEU A 84 9.14 -0.83 -8.79
N LEU A 85 8.05 -1.12 -8.09
CA LEU A 85 7.34 -0.12 -7.28
C LEU A 85 8.20 0.42 -6.15
N ILE A 86 8.94 -0.45 -5.44
CA ILE A 86 9.85 -0.04 -4.35
C ILE A 86 11.00 0.84 -4.89
N ILE A 87 11.59 0.45 -6.02
CA ILE A 87 12.67 1.22 -6.67
C ILE A 87 12.16 2.59 -7.13
N ALA A 88 11.00 2.63 -7.78
CA ALA A 88 10.39 3.87 -8.22
C ALA A 88 10.04 4.80 -7.04
N ALA A 89 9.55 4.23 -5.94
CA ALA A 89 9.25 4.94 -4.71
C ALA A 89 10.50 5.55 -4.08
N ASP A 90 11.56 4.75 -3.92
CA ASP A 90 12.86 5.21 -3.37
C ASP A 90 13.46 6.34 -4.22
N TYR A 91 13.42 6.20 -5.55
CA TYR A 91 13.85 7.26 -6.45
C TYR A 91 13.03 8.54 -6.29
N GLY A 92 11.70 8.43 -6.21
CA GLY A 92 10.81 9.57 -6.02
C GLY A 92 11.07 10.28 -4.69
N MET A 93 11.22 9.53 -3.58
CA MET A 93 11.52 10.07 -2.26
C MET A 93 12.88 10.79 -2.23
N LYS A 94 13.92 10.21 -2.80
CA LYS A 94 15.24 10.83 -2.89
C LYS A 94 15.24 12.14 -3.67
N LYS A 95 14.44 12.20 -4.74
CA LYS A 95 14.35 13.39 -5.58
C LYS A 95 13.63 14.56 -4.87
N GLU A 96 12.73 14.25 -3.98
CA GLU A 96 11.93 15.26 -3.28
C GLU A 96 12.57 15.73 -1.96
N ASN A 97 13.01 14.79 -1.11
CA ASN A 97 13.40 15.06 0.27
C ASN A 97 14.85 14.69 0.58
N SER A 98 15.66 14.31 -0.41
CA SER A 98 17.04 13.79 -0.24
C SER A 98 17.13 12.53 0.65
N GLN A 99 16.00 12.01 1.11
CA GLN A 99 15.89 10.79 1.92
C GLN A 99 15.22 9.71 1.09
N GLY A 100 15.78 8.49 1.14
CA GLY A 100 15.21 7.34 0.46
C GLY A 100 14.14 6.65 1.30
N ALA A 101 13.62 5.54 0.76
CA ALA A 101 12.57 4.75 1.39
C ALA A 101 12.98 4.17 2.75
N LEU A 102 14.23 3.69 2.90
CA LEU A 102 14.69 3.08 4.14
C LEU A 102 14.74 4.06 5.33
N PRO A 103 15.33 5.26 5.22
CA PRO A 103 15.26 6.26 6.30
C PRO A 103 13.82 6.66 6.63
N TRP A 104 12.94 6.72 5.64
CA TRP A 104 11.54 7.02 5.87
C TRP A 104 10.85 5.94 6.72
N ILE A 105 11.03 4.65 6.37
CA ILE A 105 10.48 3.51 7.15
C ILE A 105 11.01 3.53 8.59
N LEU A 106 12.31 3.73 8.77
CA LEU A 106 12.94 3.77 10.10
C LEU A 106 12.49 5.00 10.93
N GLY A 107 12.05 6.06 10.26
CA GLY A 107 11.50 7.26 10.87
C GLY A 107 10.02 7.14 11.29
N LEU A 108 9.27 6.17 10.77
CA LEU A 108 7.83 6.00 11.05
C LEU A 108 7.47 6.02 12.55
N PRO A 109 8.20 5.32 13.45
CA PRO A 109 7.87 5.33 14.88
C PRO A 109 7.96 6.72 15.54
N LYS A 110 8.70 7.64 14.93
CA LYS A 110 8.90 9.02 15.41
C LYS A 110 8.09 10.04 14.60
N SER A 111 7.27 9.59 13.67
CA SER A 111 6.47 10.45 12.80
C SER A 111 5.34 11.14 13.57
N ASP A 112 4.92 12.30 13.07
CA ASP A 112 3.76 13.02 13.62
C ASP A 112 2.49 12.16 13.58
N PHE A 113 2.35 11.29 12.59
CA PHE A 113 1.25 10.32 12.51
C PHE A 113 1.18 9.43 13.76
N MET A 114 2.31 8.89 14.20
CA MET A 114 2.37 8.06 15.41
C MET A 114 2.16 8.90 16.68
N ASN A 115 2.66 10.12 16.71
CA ASN A 115 2.43 11.04 17.82
C ASN A 115 0.95 11.42 17.93
N ASN A 116 0.27 11.63 16.79
CA ASN A 116 -1.13 12.01 16.73
C ASN A 116 -2.10 10.90 17.20
N LEU A 117 -1.65 9.65 17.30
CA LEU A 117 -2.46 8.57 17.90
C LEU A 117 -2.88 8.86 19.35
N ILE A 118 -2.00 9.54 20.09
CA ILE A 118 -2.19 9.76 21.53
C ILE A 118 -2.29 11.26 21.85
N ARG A 119 -1.62 12.12 21.07
CA ARG A 119 -1.45 13.55 21.35
C ARG A 119 -1.72 14.42 20.13
N GLY A 120 -2.78 14.12 19.38
CA GLY A 120 -3.20 14.98 18.27
C GLY A 120 -3.74 16.32 18.77
N ASP A 121 -3.49 17.39 18.02
CA ASP A 121 -3.96 18.75 18.33
C ASP A 121 -5.50 18.86 18.25
N SER A 122 -6.14 17.94 17.53
CA SER A 122 -7.59 17.87 17.41
C SER A 122 -8.12 16.44 17.51
N ILE A 123 -9.40 16.31 17.90
CA ILE A 123 -10.09 15.02 17.93
C ILE A 123 -10.09 14.36 16.54
N ASN A 124 -10.21 15.16 15.47
CA ASN A 124 -10.21 14.66 14.10
C ASN A 124 -8.86 14.00 13.73
N GLU A 125 -7.73 14.54 14.19
CA GLU A 125 -6.41 13.94 13.98
C GLU A 125 -6.25 12.62 14.70
N ILE A 126 -6.74 12.55 15.95
CA ILE A 126 -6.72 11.31 16.73
C ILE A 126 -7.58 10.24 16.05
N ILE A 127 -8.82 10.56 15.68
CA ILE A 127 -9.75 9.64 15.01
C ILE A 127 -9.16 9.19 13.67
N SER A 128 -8.59 10.11 12.87
CA SER A 128 -8.00 9.79 11.57
C SER A 128 -6.88 8.75 11.69
N SER A 129 -5.99 8.93 12.65
CA SER A 129 -4.87 8.02 12.90
C SER A 129 -5.36 6.64 13.36
N TRP A 130 -6.34 6.60 14.25
CA TRP A 130 -6.94 5.34 14.71
C TRP A 130 -7.68 4.60 13.60
N LEU A 131 -8.41 5.28 12.73
CA LEU A 131 -9.10 4.64 11.60
C LEU A 131 -8.13 3.95 10.66
N VAL A 132 -7.00 4.59 10.34
CA VAL A 132 -5.97 3.98 9.49
C VAL A 132 -5.38 2.73 10.15
N ILE A 133 -5.04 2.82 11.45
CA ILE A 133 -4.46 1.68 12.17
C ILE A 133 -5.47 0.54 12.32
N ILE A 134 -6.71 0.84 12.71
CA ILE A 134 -7.76 -0.17 12.85
C ILE A 134 -8.02 -0.86 11.50
N GLY A 135 -8.05 -0.12 10.39
CA GLY A 135 -8.21 -0.69 9.06
C GLY A 135 -7.11 -1.68 8.70
N ILE A 136 -5.85 -1.31 8.93
CA ILE A 136 -4.70 -2.18 8.67
C ILE A 136 -4.69 -3.39 9.61
N LEU A 137 -4.91 -3.18 10.92
CA LEU A 137 -4.94 -4.26 11.90
C LEU A 137 -6.09 -5.23 11.65
N PHE A 138 -7.27 -4.73 11.28
CA PHE A 138 -8.42 -5.56 10.90
C PHE A 138 -8.06 -6.47 9.74
N TYR A 139 -7.46 -5.93 8.68
CA TYR A 139 -7.05 -6.70 7.53
C TYR A 139 -6.04 -7.80 7.92
N VAL A 140 -4.96 -7.44 8.60
CA VAL A 140 -3.90 -8.39 9.00
C VAL A 140 -4.47 -9.47 9.92
N PHE A 141 -5.24 -9.07 10.93
CA PHE A 141 -5.84 -10.01 11.88
C PHE A 141 -6.79 -10.98 11.18
N TRP A 142 -7.68 -10.47 10.33
CA TRP A 142 -8.59 -11.31 9.55
C TRP A 142 -7.84 -12.29 8.66
N SER A 143 -6.86 -11.81 7.91
CA SER A 143 -6.08 -12.64 6.99
C SER A 143 -5.35 -13.77 7.70
N VAL A 144 -4.73 -13.47 8.85
CA VAL A 144 -4.06 -14.49 9.67
C VAL A 144 -5.06 -15.50 10.26
N MET A 145 -6.21 -15.04 10.77
CA MET A 145 -7.21 -15.91 11.38
C MET A 145 -7.91 -16.84 10.38
N ASN A 146 -8.10 -16.39 9.16
CA ASN A 146 -8.83 -17.13 8.14
C ASN A 146 -7.90 -17.71 7.06
N ASN A 147 -6.60 -17.47 7.14
CA ASN A 147 -5.60 -17.88 6.14
C ASN A 147 -6.02 -17.51 4.70
N THR A 148 -6.56 -16.29 4.52
CA THR A 148 -6.91 -15.74 3.22
C THR A 148 -6.47 -14.29 3.13
N TRP A 149 -5.66 -13.97 2.11
CA TRP A 149 -5.00 -12.67 2.00
C TRP A 149 -5.54 -11.82 0.85
N VAL A 150 -6.42 -12.38 0.04
CA VAL A 150 -7.01 -11.70 -1.14
C VAL A 150 -8.54 -11.69 -1.11
N ASP A 151 -9.12 -11.57 0.08
CA ASP A 151 -10.57 -11.49 0.26
C ASP A 151 -11.08 -10.07 -0.11
N PRO A 152 -11.96 -9.94 -1.14
CA PRO A 152 -12.47 -8.64 -1.57
C PRO A 152 -13.33 -7.94 -0.51
N GLY A 153 -14.03 -8.70 0.34
CA GLY A 153 -14.85 -8.15 1.42
C GLY A 153 -13.99 -7.48 2.48
N VAL A 154 -12.92 -8.15 2.88
CA VAL A 154 -11.96 -7.64 3.86
C VAL A 154 -11.21 -6.42 3.31
N TYR A 155 -10.79 -6.46 2.05
CA TYR A 155 -10.19 -5.30 1.38
C TYR A 155 -11.15 -4.10 1.38
N SER A 156 -12.42 -4.32 1.09
CA SER A 156 -13.41 -3.23 1.05
C SER A 156 -13.53 -2.52 2.40
N VAL A 157 -13.55 -3.26 3.50
CA VAL A 157 -13.58 -2.69 4.85
C VAL A 157 -12.29 -1.95 5.17
N MET A 158 -11.14 -2.57 4.93
CA MET A 158 -9.83 -1.95 5.16
C MET A 158 -9.65 -0.66 4.37
N ILE A 159 -9.92 -0.68 3.07
CA ILE A 159 -9.80 0.49 2.19
C ILE A 159 -10.74 1.60 2.64
N SER A 160 -11.97 1.28 3.04
CA SER A 160 -12.93 2.27 3.53
C SER A 160 -12.43 2.97 4.80
N LEU A 161 -11.95 2.21 5.79
CA LEU A 161 -11.43 2.77 7.03
C LEU A 161 -10.18 3.62 6.80
N VAL A 162 -9.23 3.11 6.01
CA VAL A 162 -7.98 3.81 5.69
C VAL A 162 -8.26 5.09 4.90
N SER A 163 -9.10 5.02 3.86
CA SER A 163 -9.44 6.19 3.04
C SER A 163 -10.17 7.27 3.84
N PHE A 164 -11.11 6.88 4.71
CA PHE A 164 -11.81 7.83 5.56
C PHE A 164 -10.87 8.45 6.60
N GLY A 165 -9.95 7.67 7.17
CA GLY A 165 -8.90 8.18 8.04
C GLY A 165 -8.02 9.21 7.34
N PHE A 166 -7.53 8.93 6.13
CA PHE A 166 -6.76 9.90 5.36
C PHE A 166 -7.56 11.15 5.00
N ALA A 167 -8.82 11.01 4.62
CA ALA A 167 -9.68 12.16 4.32
C ALA A 167 -9.86 13.08 5.53
N LEU A 168 -10.10 12.52 6.72
CA LEU A 168 -10.17 13.28 7.97
C LEU A 168 -8.85 13.98 8.30
N HIS A 169 -7.72 13.28 8.09
CA HIS A 169 -6.40 13.88 8.33
C HIS A 169 -6.15 15.09 7.43
N ILE A 170 -6.43 14.95 6.13
CA ILE A 170 -6.29 16.07 5.17
C ILE A 170 -7.21 17.22 5.53
N SER A 171 -8.47 16.94 5.90
CA SER A 171 -9.42 17.97 6.32
C SER A 171 -8.94 18.74 7.55
N SER A 172 -8.44 18.03 8.56
CA SER A 172 -7.93 18.66 9.79
C SER A 172 -6.67 19.52 9.56
N GLN A 173 -5.86 19.19 8.56
CA GLN A 173 -4.71 20.01 8.18
C GLN A 173 -5.12 21.27 7.40
N ALA A 174 -6.22 21.22 6.65
CA ALA A 174 -6.73 22.35 5.91
C ALA A 174 -7.43 23.43 6.80
N GLU A 175 -7.81 23.03 8.02
CA GLU A 175 -8.44 23.93 9.02
C GLU A 175 -7.42 24.67 9.90
N LYS A 176 -6.12 24.36 9.78
CA LYS A 176 -5.01 25.03 10.49
C LYS A 176 -4.46 26.19 9.68
#